data_ffdafdcccae889916a0b1e1fcf0b81a3
#
_entry.id   ffdafdcccae889916a0b1e1fcf0b81a3
#
_cell.length_a   1.000
_cell.length_b   1.000
_cell.length_c   1.000
_cell.angle_alpha   90.00
_cell.angle_beta   90.00
_cell.angle_gamma   90.00
#
_symmetry.space_group_name_H-M   'P 1'
#
loop_
_entity.id
_entity.type
_entity.pdbx_description
1 polymer ?
#
loop_
_entity_poly.entity_id
_entity_poly.type
_entity_poly.pdbx_seq_one_letter_code
_entity_poly.pdbx_strand_id
1 'polypeptide(L)'
;NLADSDEDIEGYLADSECDSEYYRHLYETGSVIAIDLTGNFYSEEFASSVAKGLTFLARNEAPYCIHCTEGKDRAGFTAMLLEALMGATLDEIISDYMISFYNYYGIDKEHEPQRYQAVLDINLMEMLFHITGAESVEQLEQINLETAVTAYLIEAGMSQEDIVMLKQKLG
;
A
#
# COMPACT_ATOMS: atom_id res chain seq x y z
N ASN A 1 -9.44 4.47 1.66
CA ASN A 1 -9.64 3.51 2.74
C ASN A 1 -9.42 2.09 2.23
N LEU A 2 -8.37 1.42 2.70
CA LEU A 2 -8.00 0.07 2.28
C LEU A 2 -8.68 -1.02 3.13
N ALA A 3 -9.27 -0.67 4.27
CA ALA A 3 -9.72 -1.63 5.27
C ALA A 3 -11.20 -2.00 5.14
N ASP A 4 -12.01 -1.01 4.84
CA ASP A 4 -13.46 -1.07 5.01
C ASP A 4 -14.17 -1.11 3.67
N SER A 5 -15.35 -1.74 3.64
CA SER A 5 -16.31 -1.69 2.53
C SER A 5 -17.13 -0.39 2.59
N ASP A 6 -17.88 -0.09 1.53
CA ASP A 6 -18.84 1.01 1.54
C ASP A 6 -19.91 0.80 2.63
N GLU A 7 -20.37 -0.43 2.86
CA GLU A 7 -21.34 -0.76 3.91
C GLU A 7 -20.79 -0.46 5.31
N ASP A 8 -19.50 -0.78 5.57
CA ASP A 8 -18.85 -0.46 6.85
C ASP A 8 -18.77 1.05 7.05
N ILE A 9 -18.33 1.79 6.02
CA ILE A 9 -18.23 3.25 6.09
C ILE A 9 -19.62 3.89 6.33
N GLU A 10 -20.64 3.45 5.61
CA GLU A 10 -22.02 3.93 5.82
C GLU A 10 -22.51 3.61 7.24
N GLY A 11 -22.17 2.42 7.77
CA GLY A 11 -22.45 2.04 9.14
C GLY A 11 -21.80 2.97 10.15
N TYR A 12 -20.51 3.29 9.99
CA TYR A 12 -19.80 4.24 10.87
C TYR A 12 -20.40 5.64 10.78
N LEU A 13 -20.73 6.10 9.57
CA LEU A 13 -21.34 7.42 9.37
C LEU A 13 -22.77 7.51 9.91
N ALA A 14 -23.48 6.40 10.04
CA ALA A 14 -24.81 6.36 10.66
C ALA A 14 -24.74 6.34 12.20
N ASP A 15 -23.59 5.97 12.78
CA ASP A 15 -23.39 5.94 14.22
C ASP A 15 -23.31 7.37 14.79
N SER A 16 -24.06 7.63 15.87
CA SER A 16 -24.08 8.93 16.56
C SER A 16 -22.72 9.27 17.23
N GLU A 17 -21.84 8.29 17.43
CA GLU A 17 -20.49 8.49 17.97
C GLU A 17 -19.48 8.91 16.88
N CYS A 18 -19.79 8.71 15.60
CA CYS A 18 -18.98 9.17 14.49
C CYS A 18 -19.35 10.60 14.10
N ASP A 19 -18.71 11.58 14.74
CA ASP A 19 -19.01 13.02 14.61
C ASP A 19 -18.05 13.76 13.65
N SER A 20 -17.56 13.08 12.59
CA SER A 20 -16.70 13.74 11.60
C SER A 20 -17.50 14.24 10.39
N GLU A 21 -18.03 15.47 10.50
CA GLU A 21 -18.65 16.15 9.35
C GLU A 21 -17.71 16.26 8.14
N TYR A 22 -16.41 16.43 8.41
CA TYR A 22 -15.39 16.49 7.34
C TYR A 22 -15.27 15.17 6.58
N TYR A 23 -15.16 14.02 7.28
CA TYR A 23 -15.06 12.71 6.64
C TYR A 23 -16.37 12.36 5.89
N ARG A 24 -17.51 12.65 6.49
CA ARG A 24 -18.82 12.50 5.85
C ARG A 24 -18.89 13.27 4.54
N HIS A 25 -18.48 14.54 4.54
CA HIS A 25 -18.46 15.37 3.35
C HIS A 25 -17.54 14.78 2.26
N LEU A 26 -16.35 14.32 2.62
CA LEU A 26 -15.42 13.68 1.65
C LEU A 26 -16.02 12.41 1.04
N TYR A 27 -16.70 11.59 1.85
CA TYR A 27 -17.34 10.37 1.38
C TYR A 27 -18.52 10.69 0.45
N GLU A 28 -19.42 11.57 0.85
CA GLU A 28 -20.59 11.98 0.05
C GLU A 28 -20.23 12.68 -1.26
N THR A 29 -19.08 13.33 -1.32
CA THR A 29 -18.57 13.99 -2.55
C THR A 29 -17.72 13.07 -3.43
N GLY A 30 -17.56 11.79 -3.08
CA GLY A 30 -16.77 10.83 -3.85
C GLY A 30 -15.25 11.03 -3.74
N SER A 31 -14.80 11.76 -2.71
CA SER A 31 -13.37 11.98 -2.40
C SER A 31 -12.76 10.84 -1.56
N VAL A 32 -13.54 9.86 -1.18
CA VAL A 32 -13.13 8.62 -0.52
C VAL A 32 -13.49 7.44 -1.39
N ILE A 33 -12.58 6.47 -1.49
CA ILE A 33 -12.86 5.16 -2.08
C ILE A 33 -12.69 4.08 -1.02
N ALA A 34 -13.68 3.23 -0.84
CA ALA A 34 -13.62 1.99 -0.08
C ALA A 34 -13.03 0.89 -0.96
N ILE A 35 -11.99 0.23 -0.50
CA ILE A 35 -11.30 -0.81 -1.27
C ILE A 35 -11.56 -2.21 -0.70
N ASP A 36 -11.83 -2.29 0.62
CA ASP A 36 -12.09 -3.55 1.33
C ASP A 36 -11.05 -4.63 1.01
N LEU A 37 -9.78 -4.29 1.23
CA LEU A 37 -8.68 -5.24 1.02
C LEU A 37 -8.77 -6.36 2.06
N THR A 38 -9.40 -7.44 1.68
CA THR A 38 -9.51 -8.66 2.48
C THR A 38 -8.74 -9.79 1.82
N GLY A 39 -8.33 -10.79 2.62
CA GLY A 39 -7.76 -12.02 2.10
C GLY A 39 -6.25 -12.02 1.89
N ASN A 40 -5.83 -12.78 0.89
CA ASN A 40 -4.44 -13.10 0.65
C ASN A 40 -3.76 -12.01 -0.19
N PHE A 41 -2.66 -11.41 0.30
CA PHE A 41 -1.80 -10.45 -0.41
C PHE A 41 -1.32 -10.94 -1.79
N TYR A 42 -1.33 -12.24 -2.01
CA TYR A 42 -0.84 -12.90 -3.23
C TYR A 42 -1.95 -13.30 -4.19
N SER A 43 -3.19 -12.88 -3.94
CA SER A 43 -4.32 -13.19 -4.84
C SER A 43 -4.51 -12.12 -5.92
N GLU A 44 -5.02 -12.55 -7.08
CA GLU A 44 -5.39 -11.64 -8.17
C GLU A 44 -6.45 -10.61 -7.74
N GLU A 45 -7.37 -11.01 -6.85
CA GLU A 45 -8.41 -10.13 -6.30
C GLU A 45 -7.79 -9.01 -5.46
N PHE A 46 -6.81 -9.33 -4.61
CA PHE A 46 -6.08 -8.33 -3.84
C PHE A 46 -5.32 -7.37 -4.75
N ALA A 47 -4.57 -7.88 -5.73
CA ALA A 47 -3.84 -7.08 -6.70
C ALA A 47 -4.76 -6.12 -7.47
N SER A 48 -5.89 -6.64 -7.97
CA SER A 48 -6.89 -5.84 -8.69
C SER A 48 -7.52 -4.75 -7.82
N SER A 49 -7.79 -5.04 -6.54
CA SER A 49 -8.33 -4.06 -5.60
C SER A 49 -7.32 -2.96 -5.28
N VAL A 50 -6.04 -3.29 -5.11
CA VAL A 50 -4.96 -2.30 -4.97
C VAL A 50 -4.85 -1.42 -6.22
N ALA A 51 -4.85 -2.03 -7.42
CA ALA A 51 -4.82 -1.29 -8.69
C ALA A 51 -6.00 -0.33 -8.84
N LYS A 52 -7.20 -0.71 -8.39
CA LYS A 52 -8.38 0.16 -8.31
C LYS A 52 -8.14 1.37 -7.40
N GLY A 53 -7.56 1.16 -6.22
CA GLY A 53 -7.20 2.23 -5.28
C GLY A 53 -6.18 3.20 -5.87
N LEU A 54 -5.11 2.68 -6.49
CA LEU A 54 -4.08 3.50 -7.12
C LEU A 54 -4.60 4.25 -8.37
N THR A 55 -5.50 3.63 -9.14
CA THR A 55 -6.21 4.30 -10.24
C THR A 55 -7.05 5.47 -9.73
N PHE A 56 -7.71 5.33 -8.59
CA PHE A 56 -8.44 6.42 -7.95
C PHE A 56 -7.50 7.59 -7.60
N LEU A 57 -6.33 7.32 -7.01
CA LEU A 57 -5.34 8.37 -6.73
C LEU A 57 -4.85 9.04 -8.02
N ALA A 58 -4.56 8.28 -9.07
CA ALA A 58 -4.13 8.81 -10.35
C ALA A 58 -5.13 9.82 -10.96
N ARG A 59 -6.42 9.60 -10.74
CA ARG A 59 -7.50 10.39 -11.35
C ARG A 59 -8.04 11.51 -10.46
N ASN A 60 -7.65 11.56 -9.19
CA ASN A 60 -8.07 12.59 -8.25
C ASN A 60 -6.91 13.52 -7.87
N GLU A 61 -7.21 14.67 -7.29
CA GLU A 61 -6.20 15.65 -6.89
C GLU A 61 -5.70 15.39 -5.46
N ALA A 62 -4.41 15.69 -5.22
CA ALA A 62 -3.80 15.67 -3.90
C ALA A 62 -4.39 16.76 -2.98
N PRO A 63 -4.25 16.65 -1.64
CA PRO A 63 -3.46 15.64 -0.94
C PRO A 63 -4.17 14.29 -0.78
N TYR A 64 -3.39 13.21 -0.70
CA TYR A 64 -3.92 11.86 -0.51
C TYR A 64 -3.69 11.37 0.92
N CYS A 65 -4.64 10.57 1.42
CA CYS A 65 -4.48 9.79 2.63
C CYS A 65 -4.80 8.32 2.33
N ILE A 66 -3.80 7.47 2.46
CA ILE A 66 -3.93 6.02 2.33
C ILE A 66 -3.90 5.42 3.73
N HIS A 67 -4.91 4.68 4.11
CA HIS A 67 -4.96 4.05 5.43
C HIS A 67 -5.61 2.67 5.40
N CYS A 68 -5.29 1.87 6.40
CA CYS A 68 -6.00 0.65 6.74
C CYS A 68 -6.28 0.67 8.25
N THR A 69 -6.52 -0.47 8.89
CA THR A 69 -6.84 -0.54 10.32
C THR A 69 -5.66 -0.14 11.22
N GLU A 70 -4.46 -0.68 10.95
CA GLU A 70 -3.26 -0.46 11.78
C GLU A 70 -2.18 0.37 11.07
N GLY A 71 -2.32 0.65 9.77
CA GLY A 71 -1.38 1.46 9.01
C GLY A 71 -0.06 0.77 8.63
N LYS A 72 0.09 -0.53 8.87
CA LYS A 72 1.37 -1.25 8.64
C LYS A 72 1.36 -2.28 7.51
N ASP A 73 0.31 -3.10 7.41
CA ASP A 73 0.30 -4.22 6.47
C ASP A 73 -0.22 -3.79 5.08
N ARG A 74 -1.53 -3.54 4.94
CA ARG A 74 -2.15 -3.10 3.67
C ARG A 74 -1.67 -1.72 3.23
N ALA A 75 -1.56 -0.80 4.17
CA ALA A 75 -1.00 0.53 3.90
C ALA A 75 0.48 0.45 3.56
N GLY A 76 1.26 -0.37 4.29
CA GLY A 76 2.68 -0.60 4.00
C GLY A 76 2.91 -1.26 2.64
N PHE A 77 2.09 -2.26 2.26
CA PHE A 77 2.14 -2.84 0.91
C PHE A 77 1.89 -1.78 -0.18
N THR A 78 0.89 -0.93 0.04
CA THR A 78 0.56 0.12 -0.93
C THR A 78 1.65 1.20 -1.00
N ALA A 79 2.23 1.59 0.15
CA ALA A 79 3.35 2.53 0.21
C ALA A 79 4.57 1.98 -0.54
N MET A 80 4.95 0.73 -0.27
CA MET A 80 6.04 0.03 -0.98
C MET A 80 5.87 0.07 -2.50
N LEU A 81 4.65 -0.16 -3.03
CA LEU A 81 4.38 -0.05 -4.46
C LEU A 81 4.60 1.37 -4.98
N LEU A 82 4.14 2.37 -4.25
CA LEU A 82 4.30 3.79 -4.64
C LEU A 82 5.77 4.21 -4.60
N GLU A 83 6.51 3.82 -3.58
CA GLU A 83 7.95 4.08 -3.44
C GLU A 83 8.74 3.43 -4.58
N ALA A 84 8.48 2.16 -4.88
CA ALA A 84 9.10 1.45 -5.99
C ALA A 84 8.78 2.11 -7.34
N LEU A 85 7.52 2.53 -7.59
CA LEU A 85 7.14 3.28 -8.78
C LEU A 85 7.89 4.62 -8.92
N MET A 86 8.22 5.26 -7.80
CA MET A 86 8.97 6.51 -7.76
C MET A 86 10.48 6.32 -7.78
N GLY A 87 10.95 5.07 -7.92
CA GLY A 87 12.36 4.73 -8.05
C GLY A 87 13.13 4.62 -6.74
N ALA A 88 12.43 4.43 -5.62
CA ALA A 88 13.08 4.17 -4.34
C ALA A 88 13.93 2.89 -4.41
N THR A 89 15.05 2.91 -3.72
CA THR A 89 15.92 1.75 -3.55
C THR A 89 15.32 0.74 -2.57
N LEU A 90 15.79 -0.51 -2.63
CA LEU A 90 15.37 -1.54 -1.68
C LEU A 90 15.61 -1.12 -0.22
N ASP A 91 16.74 -0.46 0.07
CA ASP A 91 17.07 0.01 1.42
C ASP A 91 16.11 1.12 1.90
N GLU A 92 15.70 2.02 1.01
CA GLU A 92 14.71 3.06 1.34
C GLU A 92 13.35 2.44 1.64
N ILE A 93 12.87 1.50 0.82
CA ILE A 93 11.63 0.76 1.04
C ILE A 93 11.67 -0.02 2.36
N ILE A 94 12.77 -0.73 2.66
CA ILE A 94 12.94 -1.44 3.93
C ILE A 94 12.87 -0.45 5.10
N SER A 95 13.54 0.68 4.99
CA SER A 95 13.59 1.69 6.04
C SER A 95 12.20 2.25 6.35
N ASP A 96 11.43 2.61 5.32
CA ASP A 96 10.08 3.15 5.50
C ASP A 96 9.11 2.10 6.05
N TYR A 97 9.11 0.90 5.48
CA TYR A 97 8.25 -0.18 5.94
C TYR A 97 8.47 -0.51 7.42
N MET A 98 9.75 -0.63 7.83
CA MET A 98 10.11 -1.01 9.19
C MET A 98 9.87 0.10 10.22
N ILE A 99 9.81 1.39 9.82
CA ILE A 99 9.47 2.49 10.74
C ILE A 99 8.03 2.36 11.25
N SER A 100 7.12 1.78 10.47
CA SER A 100 5.76 1.48 10.93
C SER A 100 5.73 0.45 12.05
N PHE A 101 6.59 -0.59 11.98
CA PHE A 101 6.74 -1.58 13.04
C PHE A 101 7.46 -1.04 14.26
N TYR A 102 8.40 -0.13 14.08
CA TYR A 102 9.02 0.60 15.18
C TYR A 102 7.97 1.45 15.93
N ASN A 103 7.20 2.24 15.21
CA ASN A 103 6.19 3.12 15.80
C ASN A 103 5.08 2.34 16.50
N TYR A 104 4.70 1.18 15.98
CA TYR A 104 3.57 0.39 16.51
C TYR A 104 3.98 -0.56 17.64
N TYR A 105 5.16 -1.19 17.51
CA TYR A 105 5.61 -2.26 18.42
C TYR A 105 6.95 -1.98 19.11
N GLY A 106 7.65 -0.90 18.78
CA GLY A 106 9.00 -0.61 19.26
C GLY A 106 10.08 -1.53 18.69
N ILE A 107 9.80 -2.20 17.55
CA ILE A 107 10.77 -3.14 16.95
C ILE A 107 11.83 -2.36 16.18
N ASP A 108 13.08 -2.47 16.60
CA ASP A 108 14.22 -1.90 15.90
C ASP A 108 15.37 -2.90 15.74
N LYS A 109 16.27 -2.58 14.79
CA LYS A 109 17.39 -3.46 14.44
C LYS A 109 18.46 -3.55 15.53
N GLU A 110 18.59 -2.52 16.37
CA GLU A 110 19.63 -2.45 17.39
C GLU A 110 19.23 -3.24 18.64
N HIS A 111 17.99 -3.10 19.11
CA HIS A 111 17.53 -3.69 20.36
C HIS A 111 16.86 -5.06 20.16
N GLU A 112 16.20 -5.29 19.03
CA GLU A 112 15.48 -6.53 18.73
C GLU A 112 15.83 -7.12 17.35
N PRO A 113 17.13 -7.36 17.03
CA PRO A 113 17.56 -7.71 15.67
C PRO A 113 16.89 -8.98 15.10
N GLN A 114 16.61 -9.97 15.92
CA GLN A 114 15.96 -11.20 15.48
C GLN A 114 14.49 -10.97 15.12
N ARG A 115 13.79 -10.15 15.90
CA ARG A 115 12.39 -9.81 15.64
C ARG A 115 12.26 -8.90 14.44
N TYR A 116 13.18 -7.93 14.33
CA TYR A 116 13.28 -7.06 13.15
C TYR A 116 13.47 -7.89 11.88
N GLN A 117 14.42 -8.82 11.87
CA GLN A 117 14.69 -9.67 10.71
C GLN A 117 13.49 -10.57 10.39
N ALA A 118 12.85 -11.16 11.40
CA ALA A 118 11.66 -12.00 11.18
C ALA A 118 10.49 -11.22 10.55
N VAL A 119 10.26 -9.98 10.99
CA VAL A 119 9.22 -9.11 10.38
C VAL A 119 9.59 -8.79 8.93
N LEU A 120 10.84 -8.43 8.68
CA LEU A 120 11.32 -8.10 7.35
C LEU A 120 11.15 -9.29 6.39
N ASP A 121 11.59 -10.49 6.80
CA ASP A 121 11.56 -11.68 5.95
C ASP A 121 10.13 -12.14 5.67
N ILE A 122 9.29 -12.26 6.71
CA ILE A 122 7.95 -12.84 6.60
C ILE A 122 6.96 -11.88 5.91
N ASN A 123 7.16 -10.58 6.05
CA ASN A 123 6.23 -9.61 5.48
C ASN A 123 6.81 -8.98 4.19
N LEU A 124 7.74 -8.02 4.32
CA LEU A 124 8.18 -7.22 3.17
C LEU A 124 8.88 -8.04 2.09
N MET A 125 9.80 -8.95 2.46
CA MET A 125 10.53 -9.75 1.47
C MET A 125 9.60 -10.69 0.72
N GLU A 126 8.66 -11.35 1.38
CA GLU A 126 7.66 -12.21 0.73
C GLU A 126 6.79 -11.41 -0.27
N MET A 127 6.39 -10.19 0.08
CA MET A 127 5.65 -9.30 -0.83
C MET A 127 6.48 -8.94 -2.07
N LEU A 128 7.75 -8.56 -1.87
CA LEU A 128 8.66 -8.22 -2.96
C LEU A 128 8.98 -9.43 -3.85
N PHE A 129 9.21 -10.60 -3.27
CA PHE A 129 9.42 -11.84 -4.03
C PHE A 129 8.21 -12.20 -4.88
N HIS A 130 7.01 -12.06 -4.32
CA HIS A 130 5.77 -12.28 -5.08
C HIS A 130 5.64 -11.34 -6.28
N ILE A 131 5.92 -10.04 -6.10
CA ILE A 131 5.79 -9.03 -7.16
C ILE A 131 6.86 -9.18 -8.23
N THR A 132 8.09 -9.51 -7.82
CA THR A 132 9.26 -9.50 -8.71
C THR A 132 9.59 -10.87 -9.31
N GLY A 133 9.09 -11.95 -8.72
CA GLY A 133 9.48 -13.31 -9.04
C GLY A 133 10.89 -13.69 -8.57
N ALA A 134 11.53 -12.86 -7.73
CA ALA A 134 12.81 -13.20 -7.12
C ALA A 134 12.65 -14.33 -6.10
N GLU A 135 13.67 -15.18 -5.99
CA GLU A 135 13.69 -16.29 -5.02
C GLU A 135 14.69 -16.02 -3.87
N SER A 136 15.44 -14.93 -3.94
CA SER A 136 16.39 -14.50 -2.91
C SER A 136 16.63 -12.99 -2.92
N VAL A 137 17.19 -12.46 -1.84
CA VAL A 137 17.56 -11.04 -1.72
C VAL A 137 18.59 -10.66 -2.77
N GLU A 138 19.59 -11.52 -3.05
CA GLU A 138 20.61 -11.27 -4.05
C GLU A 138 20.03 -11.15 -5.47
N GLN A 139 18.98 -11.90 -5.78
CA GLN A 139 18.24 -11.73 -7.05
C GLN A 139 17.43 -10.44 -7.04
N LEU A 140 16.75 -10.14 -5.92
CA LEU A 140 15.96 -8.92 -5.76
C LEU A 140 16.80 -7.65 -5.98
N GLU A 141 18.03 -7.61 -5.45
CA GLU A 141 18.98 -6.50 -5.64
C GLU A 141 19.37 -6.24 -7.10
N GLN A 142 19.20 -7.23 -7.99
CA GLN A 142 19.49 -7.08 -9.42
C GLN A 142 18.26 -6.66 -10.25
N ILE A 143 17.08 -6.62 -9.63
CA ILE A 143 15.82 -6.29 -10.30
C ILE A 143 15.56 -4.78 -10.22
N ASN A 144 15.14 -4.20 -11.33
CA ASN A 144 14.60 -2.84 -11.32
C ASN A 144 13.17 -2.88 -10.74
N LEU A 145 13.02 -2.44 -9.50
CA LEU A 145 11.76 -2.47 -8.75
C LEU A 145 10.66 -1.65 -9.43
N GLU A 146 11.01 -0.49 -10.01
CA GLU A 146 10.05 0.35 -10.76
C GLU A 146 9.44 -0.43 -11.92
N THR A 147 10.28 -1.13 -12.68
CA THR A 147 9.82 -1.94 -13.82
C THR A 147 8.96 -3.12 -13.36
N ALA A 148 9.36 -3.82 -12.31
CA ALA A 148 8.63 -4.98 -11.78
C ALA A 148 7.26 -4.56 -11.23
N VAL A 149 7.19 -3.50 -10.44
CA VAL A 149 5.93 -2.97 -9.89
C VAL A 149 5.03 -2.42 -11.01
N THR A 150 5.60 -1.76 -12.02
CA THR A 150 4.83 -1.32 -13.19
C THR A 150 4.16 -2.50 -13.88
N ALA A 151 4.91 -3.60 -14.12
CA ALA A 151 4.36 -4.81 -14.73
C ALA A 151 3.26 -5.45 -13.87
N TYR A 152 3.50 -5.57 -12.56
CA TYR A 152 2.52 -6.07 -11.59
C TYR A 152 1.21 -5.28 -11.62
N LEU A 153 1.27 -3.95 -11.61
CA LEU A 153 0.08 -3.10 -11.62
C LEU A 153 -0.68 -3.15 -12.95
N ILE A 154 0.03 -3.30 -14.08
CA ILE A 154 -0.61 -3.51 -15.39
C ILE A 154 -1.35 -4.85 -15.42
N GLU A 155 -0.73 -5.92 -14.91
CA GLU A 155 -1.36 -7.24 -14.82
C GLU A 155 -2.58 -7.21 -13.88
N ALA A 156 -2.50 -6.44 -12.79
CA ALA A 156 -3.60 -6.19 -11.86
C ALA A 156 -4.73 -5.32 -12.43
N GLY A 157 -4.59 -4.79 -13.66
CA GLY A 157 -5.62 -4.05 -14.38
C GLY A 157 -5.48 -2.53 -14.40
N MET A 158 -4.38 -1.96 -13.88
CA MET A 158 -4.10 -0.53 -13.98
C MET A 158 -3.61 -0.18 -15.40
N SER A 159 -4.10 0.91 -15.99
CA SER A 159 -3.63 1.33 -17.30
C SER A 159 -2.25 2.00 -17.23
N GLN A 160 -1.47 1.91 -18.30
CA GLN A 160 -0.19 2.61 -18.42
C GLN A 160 -0.35 4.13 -18.26
N GLU A 161 -1.46 4.69 -18.73
CA GLU A 161 -1.78 6.11 -18.62
C GLU A 161 -1.99 6.50 -17.14
N ASP A 162 -2.75 5.71 -16.38
CA ASP A 162 -3.00 5.94 -14.96
C ASP A 162 -1.68 5.84 -14.15
N ILE A 163 -0.79 4.91 -14.49
CA ILE A 163 0.54 4.81 -13.85
C ILE A 163 1.37 6.07 -14.10
N VAL A 164 1.39 6.55 -15.34
CA VAL A 164 2.12 7.80 -15.69
C VAL A 164 1.53 9.00 -14.94
N MET A 165 0.19 9.13 -14.91
CA MET A 165 -0.48 10.20 -14.16
C MET A 165 -0.16 10.13 -12.67
N LEU A 166 -0.21 8.94 -12.08
CA LEU A 166 0.11 8.75 -10.66
C LEU A 166 1.54 9.19 -10.34
N LYS A 167 2.51 8.75 -11.14
CA LYS A 167 3.92 9.17 -10.98
C LYS A 167 4.10 10.69 -11.09
N GLN A 168 3.41 11.35 -12.01
CA GLN A 168 3.47 12.81 -12.17
C GLN A 168 2.88 13.57 -10.98
N LYS A 169 1.90 12.98 -10.29
CA LYS A 169 1.26 13.59 -9.11
C LYS A 169 2.04 13.37 -7.80
N LEU A 170 2.86 12.34 -7.76
CA LEU A 170 3.69 12.00 -6.60
C LEU A 170 5.07 12.67 -6.64
N GLY A 171 5.58 13.04 -7.81
CA GLY A 171 6.89 13.67 -8.01
C GLY A 171 6.79 15.07 -8.50
#